data_004146ef8a105f05feae9072658dbca0
#
_entry.id   004146ef8a105f05feae9072658dbca0
#
_cell.length_a   1.000
_cell.length_b   1.000
_cell.length_c   1.000
_cell.angle_alpha   90.00
_cell.angle_beta   90.00
_cell.angle_gamma   90.00
#
_symmetry.space_group_name_H-M   'P 1'
#
loop_
_entity.id
_entity.type
_entity.pdbx_description
1 polymer ?
#
loop_
_entity_poly.entity_id
_entity_poly.type
_entity_poly.pdbx_seq_one_letter_code
_entity_poly.pdbx_strand_id
1 'polypeptide(L)'
;TGKNVTSLKIGDRVALEPGKTCGKCEQCKSGKYNLCQKVKFFATPPIDGVFQEYVSHSENLCFKLPDNVSTLEGALIEPLSVGLHAALQGNAHIGQTAIIMGAGCIGLVTLLALKAMGVSRVVVIDVLESRLNKALELGADYVINGRQKDVLKEIMDYTGGVGCDLGIETAGSQITTTQLIKAAKKGSTIVLVGY
;
A
#
# COMPACT_ATOMS: atom_id res chain seq x y z
N THR A 1 -3.99 -30.58 3.93
CA THR A 1 -5.27 -29.94 3.55
C THR A 1 -6.42 -30.59 4.32
N GLY A 2 -7.43 -29.79 4.69
CA GLY A 2 -8.65 -30.30 5.35
C GLY A 2 -9.53 -31.09 4.39
N LYS A 3 -10.45 -31.90 4.94
CA LYS A 3 -11.32 -32.80 4.15
C LYS A 3 -12.23 -32.07 3.14
N ASN A 4 -12.57 -30.82 3.41
CA ASN A 4 -13.50 -30.03 2.59
C ASN A 4 -12.77 -29.02 1.67
N VAL A 5 -11.44 -29.04 1.62
CA VAL A 5 -10.65 -28.17 0.74
C VAL A 5 -10.72 -28.71 -0.68
N THR A 6 -11.13 -27.85 -1.60
CA THR A 6 -11.38 -28.21 -3.02
C THR A 6 -10.52 -27.42 -4.01
N SER A 7 -10.11 -26.19 -3.65
CA SER A 7 -9.36 -25.29 -4.55
C SER A 7 -7.84 -25.40 -4.43
N LEU A 8 -7.35 -26.04 -3.35
CA LEU A 8 -5.94 -26.18 -3.05
C LEU A 8 -5.52 -27.64 -2.92
N LYS A 9 -4.29 -27.95 -3.34
CA LYS A 9 -3.68 -29.29 -3.25
C LYS A 9 -2.45 -29.24 -2.35
N ILE A 10 -2.06 -30.39 -1.81
CA ILE A 10 -0.79 -30.54 -1.12
C ILE A 10 0.34 -30.18 -2.07
N GLY A 11 1.26 -29.31 -1.63
CA GLY A 11 2.37 -28.80 -2.44
C GLY A 11 2.09 -27.47 -3.14
N ASP A 12 0.84 -26.97 -3.14
CA ASP A 12 0.55 -25.62 -3.65
C ASP A 12 1.24 -24.57 -2.78
N ARG A 13 1.91 -23.61 -3.43
CA ARG A 13 2.45 -22.40 -2.79
C ARG A 13 1.34 -21.35 -2.72
N VAL A 14 1.18 -20.71 -1.56
CA VAL A 14 0.08 -19.77 -1.35
C VAL A 14 0.57 -18.50 -0.66
N ALA A 15 -0.08 -17.37 -0.98
CA ALA A 15 -0.10 -16.18 -0.14
C ALA A 15 -1.32 -16.25 0.78
N LEU A 16 -1.19 -15.78 2.02
CA LEU A 16 -2.26 -15.78 3.00
C LEU A 16 -2.81 -14.37 3.18
N GLU A 17 -4.13 -14.22 3.13
CA GLU A 17 -4.76 -12.99 3.61
C GLU A 17 -4.78 -13.01 5.13
N PRO A 18 -4.23 -11.97 5.82
CA PRO A 18 -4.05 -12.01 7.27
C PRO A 18 -5.35 -11.83 8.06
N GLY A 19 -6.42 -11.33 7.45
CA GLY A 19 -7.66 -10.95 8.11
C GLY A 19 -8.75 -12.02 8.07
N LYS A 20 -8.88 -12.85 9.12
CA LYS A 20 -10.01 -13.79 9.24
C LYS A 20 -11.26 -13.06 9.73
N THR A 21 -12.25 -12.92 8.88
CA THR A 21 -13.49 -12.17 9.12
C THR A 21 -14.65 -13.06 9.58
N CYS A 22 -15.72 -12.48 10.09
CA CYS A 22 -16.88 -13.24 10.58
C CYS A 22 -17.81 -13.75 9.48
N GLY A 23 -17.74 -13.23 8.26
CA GLY A 23 -18.55 -13.62 7.10
C GLY A 23 -20.02 -13.23 7.16
N LYS A 24 -20.54 -12.68 8.28
CA LYS A 24 -21.99 -12.50 8.48
C LYS A 24 -22.45 -11.10 8.91
N CYS A 25 -21.52 -10.18 9.27
CA CYS A 25 -21.88 -8.79 9.57
C CYS A 25 -22.19 -8.03 8.27
N GLU A 26 -22.76 -6.84 8.40
CA GLU A 26 -23.09 -5.98 7.28
C GLU A 26 -21.90 -5.73 6.35
N GLN A 27 -20.74 -5.39 6.91
CA GLN A 27 -19.52 -5.14 6.15
C GLN A 27 -19.07 -6.37 5.35
N CYS A 28 -19.10 -7.56 5.96
CA CYS A 28 -18.77 -8.81 5.25
C CYS A 28 -19.74 -9.09 4.11
N LYS A 29 -21.05 -8.90 4.35
CA LYS A 29 -22.09 -9.15 3.35
C LYS A 29 -22.08 -8.14 2.20
N SER A 30 -21.61 -6.91 2.44
CA SER A 30 -21.46 -5.87 1.40
C SER A 30 -20.14 -5.93 0.64
N GLY A 31 -19.30 -6.96 0.87
CA GLY A 31 -17.99 -7.10 0.22
C GLY A 31 -16.86 -6.29 0.87
N LYS A 32 -17.17 -5.49 1.89
CA LYS A 32 -16.19 -4.68 2.65
C LYS A 32 -15.68 -5.45 3.87
N TYR A 33 -15.32 -6.72 3.68
CA TYR A 33 -14.97 -7.64 4.77
C TYR A 33 -13.72 -7.20 5.55
N ASN A 34 -12.81 -6.45 4.95
CA ASN A 34 -11.68 -5.81 5.61
C ASN A 34 -12.10 -4.86 6.74
N LEU A 35 -13.34 -4.36 6.71
CA LEU A 35 -13.93 -3.51 7.76
C LEU A 35 -14.75 -4.32 8.78
N CYS A 36 -14.58 -5.63 8.82
CA CYS A 36 -15.29 -6.49 9.77
C CYS A 36 -14.89 -6.16 11.22
N GLN A 37 -15.86 -5.77 12.05
CA GLN A 37 -15.63 -5.44 13.46
C GLN A 37 -15.15 -6.64 14.31
N LYS A 38 -15.27 -7.86 13.79
CA LYS A 38 -14.84 -9.11 14.45
C LYS A 38 -13.66 -9.76 13.72
N VAL A 39 -12.92 -8.99 12.95
CA VAL A 39 -11.72 -9.50 12.26
C VAL A 39 -10.68 -9.97 13.27
N LYS A 40 -10.12 -11.15 13.03
CA LYS A 40 -8.93 -11.66 13.71
C LYS A 40 -7.78 -11.53 12.73
N PHE A 41 -6.92 -10.53 12.97
CA PHE A 41 -5.84 -10.19 12.07
C PHE A 41 -4.53 -10.76 12.58
N PHE A 42 -3.81 -11.52 11.75
CA PHE A 42 -2.53 -12.11 12.11
C PHE A 42 -1.54 -11.02 12.56
N ALA A 43 -0.69 -11.36 13.54
CA ALA A 43 0.31 -10.47 14.14
C ALA A 43 -0.27 -9.19 14.79
N THR A 44 -1.57 -9.15 15.04
CA THR A 44 -2.21 -8.07 15.83
C THR A 44 -2.67 -8.66 17.16
N PRO A 45 -2.02 -8.34 18.30
CA PRO A 45 -2.35 -8.92 19.59
C PRO A 45 -3.85 -8.82 19.93
N PRO A 46 -4.45 -9.86 20.48
CA PRO A 46 -3.83 -11.11 20.99
C PRO A 46 -3.70 -12.24 19.94
N ILE A 47 -3.77 -11.94 18.64
CA ILE A 47 -3.70 -12.95 17.58
C ILE A 47 -2.25 -13.13 17.12
N ASP A 48 -1.76 -14.37 17.16
CA ASP A 48 -0.42 -14.71 16.69
C ASP A 48 -0.28 -14.48 15.17
N GLY A 49 0.95 -14.20 14.74
CA GLY A 49 1.30 -14.07 13.33
C GLY A 49 1.66 -15.42 12.70
N VAL A 50 2.12 -15.36 11.45
CA VAL A 50 2.50 -16.52 10.63
C VAL A 50 4.02 -16.79 10.65
N PHE A 51 4.80 -16.13 11.52
CA PHE A 51 6.22 -16.40 11.71
C PHE A 51 6.40 -17.68 12.54
N GLN A 52 5.95 -18.81 11.98
CA GLN A 52 5.93 -20.13 12.56
C GLN A 52 5.99 -21.20 11.45
N GLU A 53 6.36 -22.45 11.83
CA GLU A 53 6.50 -23.53 10.83
C GLU A 53 5.17 -23.98 10.22
N TYR A 54 4.09 -23.93 11.00
CA TYR A 54 2.76 -24.38 10.57
C TYR A 54 1.69 -23.39 11.01
N VAL A 55 0.73 -23.12 10.13
CA VAL A 55 -0.44 -22.30 10.41
C VAL A 55 -1.69 -22.97 9.86
N SER A 56 -2.80 -22.87 10.58
CA SER A 56 -4.12 -23.31 10.11
C SER A 56 -4.94 -22.09 9.64
N HIS A 57 -5.38 -22.12 8.39
CA HIS A 57 -6.11 -21.01 7.80
C HIS A 57 -7.27 -21.49 6.93
N SER A 58 -8.22 -20.60 6.64
CA SER A 58 -9.37 -20.91 5.78
C SER A 58 -8.94 -20.92 4.31
N GLU A 59 -9.43 -21.89 3.54
CA GLU A 59 -9.13 -22.06 2.13
C GLU A 59 -9.36 -20.78 1.30
N ASN A 60 -10.48 -20.11 1.54
CA ASN A 60 -10.86 -18.88 0.85
C ASN A 60 -9.99 -17.65 1.16
N LEU A 61 -9.06 -17.77 2.11
CA LEU A 61 -8.07 -16.76 2.46
C LEU A 61 -6.65 -17.20 2.10
N CYS A 62 -6.52 -18.26 1.30
CA CYS A 62 -5.26 -18.79 0.80
C CYS A 62 -5.24 -18.67 -0.72
N PHE A 63 -4.40 -17.81 -1.25
CA PHE A 63 -4.33 -17.53 -2.69
C PHE A 63 -3.15 -18.27 -3.30
N LYS A 64 -3.44 -19.17 -4.25
CA LYS A 64 -2.41 -19.93 -4.94
C LYS A 64 -1.49 -19.00 -5.74
N LEU A 65 -0.19 -19.13 -5.52
CA LEU A 65 0.82 -18.40 -6.29
C LEU A 65 0.97 -19.03 -7.68
N PRO A 66 1.05 -18.21 -8.75
CA PRO A 66 1.46 -18.67 -10.07
C PRO A 66 2.87 -19.29 -10.04
N ASP A 67 3.15 -20.18 -10.98
CA ASP A 67 4.44 -20.91 -11.03
C ASP A 67 5.65 -19.99 -11.21
N ASN A 68 5.48 -18.86 -11.88
CA ASN A 68 6.50 -17.85 -12.11
C ASN A 68 6.69 -16.85 -10.95
N VAL A 69 5.91 -16.97 -9.87
CA VAL A 69 6.03 -16.12 -8.67
C VAL A 69 6.73 -16.92 -7.57
N SER A 70 7.85 -16.45 -7.09
CA SER A 70 8.59 -17.05 -5.98
C SER A 70 7.84 -16.87 -4.64
N THR A 71 8.21 -17.63 -3.61
CA THR A 71 7.67 -17.45 -2.25
C THR A 71 8.10 -16.11 -1.64
N LEU A 72 9.25 -15.58 -2.02
CA LEU A 72 9.71 -14.25 -1.60
C LEU A 72 8.80 -13.15 -2.18
N GLU A 73 8.50 -13.22 -3.47
CA GLU A 73 7.54 -12.31 -4.12
C GLU A 73 6.13 -12.50 -3.55
N GLY A 74 5.74 -13.76 -3.27
CA GLY A 74 4.48 -14.08 -2.59
C GLY A 74 4.33 -13.41 -1.23
N ALA A 75 5.42 -13.28 -0.47
CA ALA A 75 5.41 -12.57 0.81
C ALA A 75 5.20 -11.05 0.67
N LEU A 76 5.50 -10.47 -0.49
CA LEU A 76 5.29 -9.04 -0.76
C LEU A 76 3.87 -8.73 -1.23
N ILE A 77 3.03 -9.72 -1.51
CA ILE A 77 1.64 -9.50 -1.96
C ILE A 77 0.83 -8.77 -0.88
N GLU A 78 1.06 -9.08 0.40
CA GLU A 78 0.36 -8.42 1.50
C GLU A 78 0.65 -6.90 1.52
N PRO A 79 1.89 -6.42 1.65
CA PRO A 79 2.16 -4.98 1.63
C PRO A 79 1.82 -4.34 0.27
N LEU A 80 1.95 -5.06 -0.85
CA LEU A 80 1.52 -4.56 -2.16
C LEU A 80 0.02 -4.30 -2.20
N SER A 81 -0.78 -5.16 -1.55
CA SER A 81 -2.24 -4.98 -1.45
C SER A 81 -2.60 -3.69 -0.70
N VAL A 82 -1.82 -3.30 0.32
CA VAL A 82 -1.98 -2.02 1.02
C VAL A 82 -1.73 -0.84 0.07
N GLY A 83 -0.64 -0.88 -0.69
CA GLY A 83 -0.31 0.15 -1.67
C GLY A 83 -1.36 0.28 -2.78
N LEU A 84 -1.83 -0.86 -3.31
CA LEU A 84 -2.89 -0.89 -4.31
C LEU A 84 -4.21 -0.35 -3.75
N HIS A 85 -4.57 -0.74 -2.52
CA HIS A 85 -5.79 -0.25 -1.86
C HIS A 85 -5.73 1.27 -1.65
N ALA A 86 -4.59 1.80 -1.22
CA ALA A 86 -4.38 3.25 -1.09
C ALA A 86 -4.57 3.98 -2.43
N ALA A 87 -4.00 3.45 -3.52
CA ALA A 87 -4.17 4.01 -4.86
C ALA A 87 -5.64 4.00 -5.32
N LEU A 88 -6.36 2.90 -5.06
CA LEU A 88 -7.79 2.78 -5.37
C LEU A 88 -8.65 3.74 -4.54
N GLN A 89 -8.39 3.87 -3.23
CA GLN A 89 -9.08 4.84 -2.36
C GLN A 89 -8.83 6.28 -2.81
N GLY A 90 -7.65 6.56 -3.34
CA GLY A 90 -7.29 7.85 -3.93
C GLY A 90 -7.88 8.10 -5.31
N ASN A 91 -8.61 7.14 -5.89
CA ASN A 91 -9.09 7.19 -7.26
C ASN A 91 -7.97 7.49 -8.27
N ALA A 92 -6.86 6.76 -8.14
CA ALA A 92 -5.68 6.94 -8.99
C ALA A 92 -5.98 6.63 -10.46
N HIS A 93 -5.59 7.52 -11.37
CA HIS A 93 -5.82 7.36 -12.80
C HIS A 93 -4.82 8.16 -13.65
N ILE A 94 -4.85 7.92 -14.93
CA ILE A 94 -4.05 8.59 -15.96
C ILE A 94 -4.24 10.13 -15.90
N GLY A 95 -3.16 10.87 -16.12
CA GLY A 95 -3.15 12.35 -16.14
C GLY A 95 -2.85 13.00 -14.79
N GLN A 96 -2.96 12.26 -13.69
CA GLN A 96 -2.70 12.80 -12.35
C GLN A 96 -1.21 12.99 -12.04
N THR A 97 -0.95 13.96 -11.16
CA THR A 97 0.29 14.08 -10.39
C THR A 97 0.04 13.59 -8.98
N ALA A 98 0.70 12.53 -8.57
CA ALA A 98 0.63 11.99 -7.23
C ALA A 98 1.87 12.32 -6.40
N ILE A 99 1.68 12.51 -5.10
CA ILE A 99 2.75 12.69 -4.11
C ILE A 99 2.66 11.60 -3.07
N ILE A 100 3.79 10.94 -2.79
CA ILE A 100 3.92 9.96 -1.72
C ILE A 100 4.85 10.52 -0.65
N MET A 101 4.34 10.66 0.57
CA MET A 101 5.13 11.01 1.75
C MET A 101 5.61 9.72 2.42
N GLY A 102 6.93 9.48 2.36
CA GLY A 102 7.58 8.28 2.85
C GLY A 102 7.93 7.28 1.74
N ALA A 103 9.22 6.88 1.67
CA ALA A 103 9.72 5.85 0.77
C ALA A 103 10.09 4.56 1.54
N GLY A 104 9.33 4.24 2.59
CA GLY A 104 9.37 2.94 3.26
C GLY A 104 8.73 1.84 2.39
N CYS A 105 8.58 0.64 2.94
CA CYS A 105 7.98 -0.49 2.22
C CYS A 105 6.63 -0.10 1.60
N ILE A 106 5.72 0.47 2.39
CA ILE A 106 4.37 0.85 1.92
C ILE A 106 4.43 1.95 0.86
N GLY A 107 5.28 2.98 1.04
CA GLY A 107 5.45 4.03 0.03
C GLY A 107 5.97 3.50 -1.31
N LEU A 108 6.93 2.58 -1.28
CA LEU A 108 7.50 1.98 -2.50
C LEU A 108 6.50 1.06 -3.22
N VAL A 109 5.73 0.22 -2.51
CA VAL A 109 4.70 -0.60 -3.15
C VAL A 109 3.52 0.25 -3.64
N THR A 110 3.22 1.38 -2.98
CA THR A 110 2.24 2.37 -3.46
C THR A 110 2.72 3.02 -4.77
N LEU A 111 4.02 3.38 -4.85
CA LEU A 111 4.61 3.89 -6.09
C LEU A 111 4.41 2.89 -7.24
N LEU A 112 4.72 1.60 -7.02
CA LEU A 112 4.53 0.56 -8.03
C LEU A 112 3.05 0.45 -8.46
N ALA A 113 2.12 0.49 -7.50
CA ALA A 113 0.68 0.47 -7.79
C ALA A 113 0.24 1.68 -8.63
N LEU A 114 0.66 2.89 -8.27
CA LEU A 114 0.34 4.11 -9.01
C LEU A 114 0.90 4.07 -10.44
N LYS A 115 2.13 3.63 -10.62
CA LYS A 115 2.74 3.48 -11.96
C LYS A 115 2.00 2.43 -12.79
N ALA A 116 1.62 1.29 -12.20
CA ALA A 116 0.83 0.24 -12.89
C ALA A 116 -0.58 0.74 -13.27
N MET A 117 -1.19 1.63 -12.50
CA MET A 117 -2.47 2.28 -12.81
C MET A 117 -2.35 3.44 -13.81
N GLY A 118 -1.15 3.77 -14.27
CA GLY A 118 -0.89 4.78 -15.29
C GLY A 118 -0.88 6.23 -14.78
N VAL A 119 -0.69 6.45 -13.48
CA VAL A 119 -0.49 7.81 -12.93
C VAL A 119 0.70 8.46 -13.62
N SER A 120 0.50 9.67 -14.16
CA SER A 120 1.43 10.27 -15.09
C SER A 120 2.72 10.76 -14.46
N ARG A 121 2.65 11.29 -13.24
CA ARG A 121 3.81 11.78 -12.48
C ARG A 121 3.67 11.36 -11.02
N VAL A 122 4.71 10.72 -10.48
CA VAL A 122 4.77 10.34 -9.07
C VAL A 122 6.02 10.94 -8.42
N VAL A 123 5.81 11.80 -7.44
CA VAL A 123 6.86 12.43 -6.63
C VAL A 123 6.93 11.70 -5.30
N VAL A 124 8.13 11.29 -4.88
CA VAL A 124 8.33 10.59 -3.61
C VAL A 124 9.21 11.41 -2.68
N ILE A 125 8.79 11.55 -1.44
CA ILE A 125 9.49 12.32 -0.40
C ILE A 125 9.93 11.38 0.72
N ASP A 126 11.20 11.46 1.12
CA ASP A 126 11.74 10.78 2.30
C ASP A 126 12.90 11.60 2.87
N VAL A 127 13.41 11.19 4.00
CA VAL A 127 14.57 11.81 4.66
C VAL A 127 15.86 11.00 4.48
N LEU A 128 15.77 9.79 3.90
CA LEU A 128 16.88 8.86 3.68
C LEU A 128 17.18 8.73 2.17
N GLU A 129 18.38 9.12 1.79
CA GLU A 129 18.85 9.10 0.40
C GLU A 129 18.76 7.71 -0.23
N SER A 130 19.11 6.66 0.52
CA SER A 130 19.04 5.28 0.04
C SER A 130 17.62 4.85 -0.35
N ARG A 131 16.60 5.33 0.35
CA ARG A 131 15.19 5.08 0.03
C ARG A 131 14.74 5.87 -1.19
N LEU A 132 15.18 7.11 -1.31
CA LEU A 132 14.89 7.95 -2.48
C LEU A 132 15.51 7.36 -3.76
N ASN A 133 16.74 6.87 -3.68
CA ASN A 133 17.39 6.16 -4.79
C ASN A 133 16.59 4.91 -5.20
N LYS A 134 16.10 4.14 -4.22
CA LYS A 134 15.22 3.00 -4.50
C LYS A 134 13.89 3.42 -5.15
N ALA A 135 13.31 4.55 -4.75
CA ALA A 135 12.12 5.09 -5.39
C ALA A 135 12.37 5.45 -6.87
N LEU A 136 13.53 6.05 -7.18
CA LEU A 136 13.92 6.34 -8.57
C LEU A 136 14.09 5.06 -9.39
N GLU A 137 14.75 4.03 -8.83
CA GLU A 137 14.90 2.72 -9.48
C GLU A 137 13.55 2.06 -9.79
N LEU A 138 12.55 2.29 -8.94
CA LEU A 138 11.19 1.76 -9.09
C LEU A 138 10.27 2.65 -9.93
N GLY A 139 10.78 3.74 -10.51
CA GLY A 139 10.08 4.57 -11.47
C GLY A 139 9.41 5.82 -10.92
N ALA A 140 9.86 6.35 -9.77
CA ALA A 140 9.48 7.69 -9.35
C ALA A 140 9.98 8.73 -10.36
N ASP A 141 9.13 9.69 -10.72
CA ASP A 141 9.50 10.73 -11.69
C ASP A 141 10.33 11.85 -11.06
N TYR A 142 10.17 12.06 -9.76
CA TYR A 142 10.95 13.00 -8.98
C TYR A 142 11.03 12.56 -7.52
N VAL A 143 12.13 12.90 -6.85
CA VAL A 143 12.31 12.63 -5.42
C VAL A 143 12.78 13.87 -4.67
N ILE A 144 12.36 14.01 -3.42
CA ILE A 144 12.69 15.14 -2.57
C ILE A 144 13.23 14.64 -1.23
N ASN A 145 14.47 15.05 -0.90
CA ASN A 145 15.00 14.79 0.43
C ASN A 145 14.55 15.89 1.40
N GLY A 146 13.61 15.54 2.27
CA GLY A 146 12.99 16.46 3.21
C GLY A 146 13.90 16.97 4.33
N ARG A 147 15.13 16.43 4.48
CA ARG A 147 16.16 16.99 5.37
C ARG A 147 16.97 18.10 4.72
N GLN A 148 17.05 18.09 3.40
CA GLN A 148 17.95 18.96 2.65
C GLN A 148 17.23 20.10 1.95
N LYS A 149 15.91 19.92 1.70
CA LYS A 149 15.12 20.82 0.87
C LYS A 149 13.83 21.21 1.56
N ASP A 150 13.29 22.37 1.21
CA ASP A 150 11.92 22.76 1.52
C ASP A 150 10.97 21.96 0.66
N VAL A 151 10.30 20.99 1.27
CA VAL A 151 9.42 20.03 0.60
C VAL A 151 8.29 20.75 -0.13
N LEU A 152 7.66 21.76 0.48
CA LEU A 152 6.54 22.49 -0.14
C LEU A 152 7.01 23.27 -1.35
N LYS A 153 8.13 23.99 -1.22
CA LYS A 153 8.71 24.75 -2.33
C LYS A 153 9.04 23.85 -3.50
N GLU A 154 9.73 22.72 -3.25
CA GLU A 154 10.10 21.76 -4.31
C GLU A 154 8.87 21.17 -5.01
N ILE A 155 7.82 20.81 -4.26
CA ILE A 155 6.57 20.32 -4.85
C ILE A 155 5.93 21.40 -5.72
N MET A 156 5.82 22.63 -5.23
CA MET A 156 5.20 23.72 -5.99
C MET A 156 6.01 24.06 -7.23
N ASP A 157 7.34 24.10 -7.14
CA ASP A 157 8.21 24.33 -8.29
C ASP A 157 8.04 23.20 -9.33
N TYR A 158 8.03 21.94 -8.92
CA TYR A 158 7.84 20.79 -9.81
C TYR A 158 6.46 20.75 -10.48
N THR A 159 5.43 21.23 -9.80
CA THR A 159 4.03 21.21 -10.28
C THR A 159 3.61 22.54 -10.93
N GLY A 160 4.53 23.50 -11.11
CA GLY A 160 4.20 24.82 -11.67
C GLY A 160 3.25 25.63 -10.80
N GLY A 161 3.31 25.49 -9.49
CA GLY A 161 2.46 26.20 -8.52
C GLY A 161 1.07 25.60 -8.31
N VAL A 162 0.74 24.50 -8.99
CA VAL A 162 -0.61 23.90 -8.95
C VAL A 162 -0.80 22.96 -7.77
N GLY A 163 0.23 22.21 -7.39
CA GLY A 163 0.16 21.15 -6.40
C GLY A 163 -0.26 19.79 -6.98
N CYS A 164 -0.58 18.81 -6.12
CA CYS A 164 -0.90 17.45 -6.53
C CYS A 164 -2.40 17.18 -6.66
N ASP A 165 -2.74 16.22 -7.53
CA ASP A 165 -4.09 15.66 -7.70
C ASP A 165 -4.39 14.62 -6.62
N LEU A 166 -3.38 13.85 -6.23
CA LEU A 166 -3.47 12.77 -5.27
C LEU A 166 -2.28 12.83 -4.30
N GLY A 167 -2.56 12.83 -3.02
CA GLY A 167 -1.57 12.73 -1.97
C GLY A 167 -1.71 11.42 -1.20
N ILE A 168 -0.62 10.69 -0.97
CA ILE A 168 -0.63 9.48 -0.15
C ILE A 168 0.42 9.60 0.95
N GLU A 169 -0.04 9.54 2.19
CA GLU A 169 0.77 9.67 3.39
C GLU A 169 1.09 8.28 3.94
N THR A 170 2.36 7.90 3.95
CA THR A 170 2.83 6.58 4.41
C THR A 170 3.94 6.67 5.47
N ALA A 171 4.29 7.87 5.91
CA ALA A 171 5.34 8.08 6.91
C ALA A 171 4.81 8.10 8.35
N GLY A 172 3.50 8.29 8.55
CA GLY A 172 2.86 8.33 9.85
C GLY A 172 3.28 9.55 10.70
N SER A 173 3.45 10.73 10.07
CA SER A 173 3.97 11.93 10.75
C SER A 173 3.04 13.12 10.56
N GLN A 174 2.82 13.87 11.64
CA GLN A 174 2.06 15.13 11.56
C GLN A 174 2.70 16.14 10.59
N ILE A 175 4.04 16.15 10.51
CA ILE A 175 4.77 17.05 9.62
C ILE A 175 4.45 16.73 8.16
N THR A 176 4.59 15.47 7.77
CA THR A 176 4.33 15.01 6.39
C THR A 176 2.87 15.15 6.02
N THR A 177 1.94 14.85 6.92
CA THR A 177 0.51 15.08 6.73
C THR A 177 0.20 16.56 6.48
N THR A 178 0.77 17.46 7.29
CA THR A 178 0.59 18.90 7.14
C THR A 178 1.17 19.42 5.81
N GLN A 179 2.35 18.94 5.44
CA GLN A 179 2.98 19.30 4.16
C GLN A 179 2.14 18.82 3.00
N LEU A 180 1.62 17.59 3.06
CA LEU A 180 0.80 17.03 2.00
C LEU A 180 -0.50 17.80 1.79
N ILE A 181 -1.19 18.18 2.88
CA ILE A 181 -2.40 19.01 2.82
C ILE A 181 -2.11 20.37 2.14
N LYS A 182 -0.98 21.00 2.46
CA LYS A 182 -0.57 22.27 1.86
C LYS A 182 -0.14 22.14 0.40
N ALA A 183 0.38 20.98 0.01
CA ALA A 183 0.81 20.69 -1.37
C ALA A 183 -0.34 20.23 -2.27
N ALA A 184 -1.49 19.93 -1.70
CA ALA A 184 -2.67 19.46 -2.41
C ALA A 184 -3.37 20.62 -3.17
N LYS A 185 -3.68 20.42 -4.43
CA LYS A 185 -4.52 21.37 -5.16
C LYS A 185 -5.97 21.31 -4.67
N LYS A 186 -6.74 22.35 -4.91
CA LYS A 186 -8.17 22.36 -4.58
C LYS A 186 -8.90 21.23 -5.32
N GLY A 187 -9.70 20.44 -4.57
CA GLY A 187 -10.43 19.30 -5.12
C GLY A 187 -9.60 18.01 -5.25
N SER A 188 -8.36 17.99 -4.76
CA SER A 188 -7.54 16.78 -4.72
C SER A 188 -7.97 15.81 -3.61
N THR A 189 -7.52 14.58 -3.70
CA THR A 189 -7.72 13.55 -2.69
C THR A 189 -6.44 13.30 -1.90
N ILE A 190 -6.57 13.14 -0.58
CA ILE A 190 -5.47 12.71 0.30
C ILE A 190 -5.87 11.40 0.98
N VAL A 191 -5.00 10.41 0.90
CA VAL A 191 -5.15 9.11 1.55
C VAL A 191 -4.11 9.00 2.66
N LEU A 192 -4.57 8.77 3.88
CA LEU A 192 -3.71 8.55 5.04
C LEU A 192 -3.57 7.05 5.27
N VAL A 193 -2.35 6.54 5.19
CA VAL A 193 -2.00 5.12 5.35
C VAL A 193 -1.10 4.93 6.57
N GLY A 194 -0.17 5.85 6.80
CA GLY A 194 0.69 5.87 7.98
C GLY A 194 -0.06 6.25 9.25
N TYR A 195 0.27 5.63 10.39
CA TYR A 195 -0.27 5.95 11.72
C TYR A 195 0.78 5.73 12.81
#